data_6dcd9dc825af88cab220e681948c20ed
#
_entry.id   6dcd9dc825af88cab220e681948c20ed
#
_cell.length_a   1.000
_cell.length_b   1.000
_cell.length_c   1.000
_cell.angle_alpha   90.00
_cell.angle_beta   90.00
_cell.angle_gamma   90.00
#
_symmetry.space_group_name_H-M   'P 1'
#
loop_
_entity.id
_entity.type
_entity.pdbx_description
1 polymer ?
#
loop_
_entity_poly.entity_id
_entity_poly.type
_entity_poly.pdbx_seq_one_letter_code
_entity_poly.pdbx_strand_id
1 'polypeptide(L)'
;MNAVRWSLIMLLGMLLVVAPTVRRSQANGGTVDLALVLAVDTSRSVNDEEYQLQRGGLAYAIQHPEVISAIQSGQLKKIAVTVVQWTDFKAQVVIVPWTFISDARSAVSFSRRTEQMARFFGGHGTHISGVISFGTWLLGETPFVANRKVIDVSGDGRDNVTSMPGQSRDAAVAAGITVNGLAIENEEKDLRQYYRKFVIGGPGAFVMQAQRYEDFGTAMKKKLIREISPKFLTLKPIPFDAG
;
A
#
# COMPACT_ATOMS: atom_id res chain seq x y z
N MET A 1 -28.79 40.30 -71.19
CA MET A 1 -27.55 40.19 -70.38
C MET A 1 -28.01 39.87 -68.97
N ASN A 2 -28.07 38.59 -68.62
CA ASN A 2 -28.54 38.12 -67.31
C ASN A 2 -27.39 37.56 -66.50
N ALA A 3 -27.09 38.23 -65.38
CA ALA A 3 -26.07 37.81 -64.44
C ALA A 3 -26.65 36.81 -63.46
N VAL A 4 -26.15 35.60 -63.47
CA VAL A 4 -26.51 34.54 -62.49
C VAL A 4 -25.60 34.71 -61.27
N ARG A 5 -26.21 35.02 -60.09
CA ARG A 5 -25.53 35.08 -58.81
C ARG A 5 -25.53 33.68 -58.20
N TRP A 6 -24.34 33.07 -58.05
CA TRP A 6 -24.14 31.87 -57.28
C TRP A 6 -23.95 32.19 -55.82
N SER A 7 -24.90 31.78 -54.95
CA SER A 7 -24.77 31.85 -53.49
C SER A 7 -24.11 30.59 -52.99
N LEU A 8 -22.90 30.72 -52.46
CA LEU A 8 -22.14 29.64 -51.84
C LEU A 8 -22.62 29.48 -50.36
N ILE A 9 -23.35 28.42 -50.08
CA ILE A 9 -23.78 28.09 -48.73
C ILE A 9 -22.62 27.25 -48.12
N MET A 10 -21.86 27.85 -47.17
CA MET A 10 -20.88 27.13 -46.35
C MET A 10 -21.65 26.39 -45.24
N LEU A 11 -21.68 25.07 -45.36
CA LEU A 11 -22.14 24.20 -44.27
C LEU A 11 -20.99 24.01 -43.26
N LEU A 12 -21.09 24.68 -42.12
CA LEU A 12 -20.15 24.53 -41.00
C LEU A 12 -20.49 23.21 -40.27
N GLY A 13 -19.80 22.14 -40.58
CA GLY A 13 -19.92 20.85 -39.90
C GLY A 13 -19.31 20.93 -38.48
N MET A 14 -20.15 20.99 -37.46
CA MET A 14 -19.74 20.94 -36.04
C MET A 14 -19.36 19.50 -35.70
N LEU A 15 -18.05 19.21 -35.66
CA LEU A 15 -17.50 17.93 -35.21
C LEU A 15 -17.71 17.80 -33.72
N LEU A 16 -18.71 17.02 -33.29
CA LEU A 16 -18.89 16.65 -31.90
C LEU A 16 -17.76 15.66 -31.50
N VAL A 17 -16.75 16.16 -30.82
CA VAL A 17 -15.74 15.31 -30.18
C VAL A 17 -16.36 14.69 -28.94
N VAL A 18 -16.86 13.45 -29.09
CA VAL A 18 -17.28 12.63 -27.94
C VAL A 18 -16.02 12.15 -27.24
N ALA A 19 -15.65 12.84 -26.17
CA ALA A 19 -14.59 12.35 -25.29
C ALA A 19 -15.02 11.00 -24.68
N PRO A 20 -14.15 9.96 -24.70
CA PRO A 20 -14.46 8.71 -24.08
C PRO A 20 -14.65 8.94 -22.56
N THR A 21 -15.86 8.79 -22.06
CA THR A 21 -16.12 8.71 -20.65
C THR A 21 -15.49 7.42 -20.13
N VAL A 22 -14.32 7.53 -19.50
CA VAL A 22 -13.73 6.45 -18.72
C VAL A 22 -14.74 6.11 -17.61
N ARG A 23 -15.54 5.09 -17.81
CA ARG A 23 -16.36 4.51 -16.74
C ARG A 23 -15.39 4.00 -15.69
N ARG A 24 -15.20 4.77 -14.61
CA ARG A 24 -14.67 4.21 -13.38
C ARG A 24 -15.51 3.00 -13.04
N SER A 25 -14.88 1.83 -12.98
CA SER A 25 -15.50 0.61 -12.48
C SER A 25 -16.16 0.96 -11.14
N GLN A 26 -17.47 0.81 -11.05
CA GLN A 26 -18.17 1.06 -9.78
C GLN A 26 -17.60 0.07 -8.76
N ALA A 27 -17.09 0.59 -7.65
CA ALA A 27 -16.57 -0.19 -6.55
C ALA A 27 -17.68 -1.08 -5.96
N ASN A 28 -17.77 -2.33 -6.42
CA ASN A 28 -18.75 -3.31 -5.92
C ASN A 28 -18.42 -3.83 -4.52
N GLY A 29 -17.27 -3.45 -3.96
CA GLY A 29 -16.77 -3.92 -2.66
C GLY A 29 -17.33 -3.19 -1.43
N GLY A 30 -18.08 -2.09 -1.63
CA GLY A 30 -18.58 -1.26 -0.54
C GLY A 30 -17.57 -0.28 0.04
N THR A 31 -17.96 0.49 1.07
CA THR A 31 -17.13 1.50 1.73
C THR A 31 -16.44 0.93 2.95
N VAL A 32 -15.16 1.29 3.16
CA VAL A 32 -14.32 0.84 4.29
C VAL A 32 -13.60 2.04 4.94
N ASP A 33 -13.22 1.90 6.22
CA ASP A 33 -12.43 2.92 6.91
C ASP A 33 -11.01 3.05 6.32
N LEU A 34 -10.45 1.93 5.88
CA LEU A 34 -9.07 1.83 5.39
C LEU A 34 -8.96 0.80 4.27
N ALA A 35 -8.33 1.17 3.16
CA ALA A 35 -7.77 0.24 2.19
C ALA A 35 -6.26 0.16 2.42
N LEU A 36 -5.74 -1.04 2.73
CA LEU A 36 -4.37 -1.29 3.16
C LEU A 36 -3.68 -2.28 2.23
N VAL A 37 -2.57 -1.87 1.64
CA VAL A 37 -1.62 -2.73 0.93
C VAL A 37 -0.50 -3.11 1.90
N LEU A 38 -0.39 -4.38 2.26
CA LEU A 38 0.72 -4.94 3.03
C LEU A 38 1.76 -5.47 2.05
N ALA A 39 2.86 -4.74 1.90
CA ALA A 39 3.94 -5.07 0.98
C ALA A 39 5.09 -5.74 1.73
N VAL A 40 5.29 -7.03 1.48
CA VAL A 40 6.25 -7.92 2.17
C VAL A 40 7.43 -8.19 1.26
N ASP A 41 8.62 -7.87 1.75
CA ASP A 41 9.88 -8.11 1.05
C ASP A 41 10.17 -9.61 0.93
N THR A 42 10.52 -10.04 -0.27
CA THR A 42 10.99 -11.39 -0.58
C THR A 42 12.29 -11.36 -1.39
N SER A 43 13.06 -10.25 -1.29
CA SER A 43 14.35 -10.09 -1.93
C SER A 43 15.37 -11.12 -1.45
N ARG A 44 16.56 -11.13 -2.05
CA ARG A 44 17.56 -12.16 -1.80
C ARG A 44 18.09 -12.17 -0.36
N SER A 45 18.11 -11.04 0.32
CA SER A 45 18.52 -10.94 1.73
C SER A 45 17.63 -11.74 2.67
N VAL A 46 16.34 -11.86 2.33
CA VAL A 46 15.38 -12.65 3.10
C VAL A 46 15.57 -14.14 2.82
N ASN A 47 16.05 -14.92 3.77
CA ASN A 47 16.15 -16.37 3.63
C ASN A 47 14.78 -17.06 3.90
N ASP A 48 14.72 -18.39 3.77
CA ASP A 48 13.45 -19.13 3.92
C ASP A 48 12.93 -19.12 5.35
N GLU A 49 13.79 -19.15 6.36
CA GLU A 49 13.39 -19.06 7.77
C GLU A 49 12.85 -17.67 8.10
N GLU A 50 13.50 -16.63 7.66
CA GLU A 50 13.05 -15.23 7.79
C GLU A 50 11.72 -14.99 7.08
N TYR A 51 11.54 -15.57 5.89
CA TYR A 51 10.25 -15.53 5.20
C TYR A 51 9.14 -16.22 5.99
N GLN A 52 9.42 -17.38 6.62
CA GLN A 52 8.46 -18.05 7.50
C GLN A 52 8.08 -17.17 8.69
N LEU A 53 9.05 -16.46 9.31
CA LEU A 53 8.81 -15.54 10.41
C LEU A 53 7.97 -14.33 9.97
N GLN A 54 8.22 -13.75 8.79
CA GLN A 54 7.36 -12.69 8.24
C GLN A 54 5.93 -13.18 8.01
N ARG A 55 5.79 -14.31 7.33
CA ARG A 55 4.49 -14.89 6.99
C ARG A 55 3.68 -15.22 8.24
N GLY A 56 4.29 -15.94 9.18
CA GLY A 56 3.67 -16.30 10.47
C GLY A 56 3.38 -15.09 11.34
N GLY A 57 4.31 -14.12 11.37
CA GLY A 57 4.14 -12.87 12.10
C GLY A 57 3.00 -11.99 11.57
N LEU A 58 2.82 -11.92 10.26
CA LEU A 58 1.70 -11.22 9.64
C LEU A 58 0.35 -11.91 9.97
N ALA A 59 0.32 -13.24 9.85
CA ALA A 59 -0.86 -14.05 10.20
C ALA A 59 -1.24 -13.90 11.67
N TYR A 60 -0.25 -13.94 12.57
CA TYR A 60 -0.43 -13.66 14.00
C TYR A 60 -1.01 -12.28 14.25
N ALA A 61 -0.41 -11.25 13.63
CA ALA A 61 -0.77 -9.86 13.88
C ALA A 61 -2.22 -9.54 13.49
N ILE A 62 -2.65 -9.96 12.28
CA ILE A 62 -3.97 -9.57 11.74
C ILE A 62 -5.15 -10.18 12.51
N GLN A 63 -4.99 -11.36 13.10
CA GLN A 63 -6.02 -12.02 13.90
C GLN A 63 -5.96 -11.68 15.40
N HIS A 64 -4.98 -10.86 15.81
CA HIS A 64 -4.81 -10.52 17.21
C HIS A 64 -6.01 -9.70 17.74
N PRO A 65 -6.55 -9.99 18.95
CA PRO A 65 -7.73 -9.30 19.49
C PRO A 65 -7.61 -7.78 19.51
N GLU A 66 -6.43 -7.22 19.79
CA GLU A 66 -6.18 -5.78 19.78
C GLU A 66 -6.31 -5.18 18.37
N VAL A 67 -5.89 -5.89 17.32
CA VAL A 67 -6.06 -5.45 15.92
C VAL A 67 -7.52 -5.49 15.52
N ILE A 68 -8.24 -6.55 15.90
CA ILE A 68 -9.69 -6.65 15.69
C ILE A 68 -10.42 -5.51 16.41
N SER A 69 -10.04 -5.22 17.67
CA SER A 69 -10.58 -4.10 18.43
C SER A 69 -10.31 -2.76 17.74
N ALA A 70 -9.12 -2.58 17.16
CA ALA A 70 -8.78 -1.38 16.39
C ALA A 70 -9.68 -1.23 15.14
N ILE A 71 -9.95 -2.32 14.40
CA ILE A 71 -10.89 -2.33 13.27
C ILE A 71 -12.29 -1.94 13.74
N GLN A 72 -12.75 -2.54 14.84
CA GLN A 72 -14.09 -2.30 15.41
C GLN A 72 -14.26 -0.87 15.98
N SER A 73 -13.16 -0.17 16.27
CA SER A 73 -13.17 1.22 16.75
C SER A 73 -13.32 2.24 15.62
N GLY A 74 -13.22 1.82 14.36
CA GLY A 74 -13.42 2.66 13.18
C GLY A 74 -14.88 3.06 12.99
N GLN A 75 -15.13 4.11 12.22
CA GLN A 75 -16.47 4.62 11.95
C GLN A 75 -17.35 3.58 11.22
N LEU A 76 -16.76 2.89 10.23
CA LEU A 76 -17.42 1.84 9.46
C LEU A 76 -17.14 0.45 10.02
N LYS A 77 -16.23 0.32 11.00
CA LYS A 77 -15.82 -0.92 11.67
C LYS A 77 -15.32 -2.01 10.70
N LYS A 78 -14.66 -1.59 9.63
CA LYS A 78 -14.24 -2.50 8.56
C LYS A 78 -13.11 -1.90 7.72
N ILE A 79 -12.19 -2.79 7.29
CA ILE A 79 -11.07 -2.46 6.42
C ILE A 79 -11.02 -3.41 5.23
N ALA A 80 -10.34 -3.01 4.17
CA ALA A 80 -9.96 -3.87 3.05
C ALA A 80 -8.44 -4.02 3.04
N VAL A 81 -7.94 -5.25 2.96
CA VAL A 81 -6.50 -5.55 3.00
C VAL A 81 -6.12 -6.45 1.83
N THR A 82 -4.96 -6.22 1.27
CA THR A 82 -4.29 -7.09 0.29
C THR A 82 -2.84 -7.30 0.69
N VAL A 83 -2.25 -8.44 0.32
CA VAL A 83 -0.82 -8.70 0.53
C VAL A 83 -0.12 -8.77 -0.82
N VAL A 84 0.95 -7.98 -0.94
CA VAL A 84 1.85 -7.95 -2.08
C VAL A 84 3.21 -8.48 -1.65
N GLN A 85 3.77 -9.43 -2.37
CA GLN A 85 5.18 -9.75 -2.27
C GLN A 85 5.95 -8.99 -3.34
N TRP A 86 7.14 -8.53 -2.97
CA TRP A 86 7.96 -7.73 -3.85
C TRP A 86 9.45 -8.02 -3.69
N THR A 87 10.20 -7.78 -4.74
CA THR A 87 11.65 -7.93 -4.78
C THR A 87 12.25 -6.96 -5.80
N ASP A 88 12.61 -7.41 -6.98
CA ASP A 88 13.34 -6.70 -8.01
C ASP A 88 12.44 -5.84 -8.94
N PHE A 89 13.04 -5.28 -10.00
CA PHE A 89 12.35 -4.50 -11.03
C PHE A 89 11.21 -5.31 -11.68
N LYS A 90 10.00 -4.74 -11.71
CA LYS A 90 8.75 -5.39 -12.19
C LYS A 90 8.41 -6.72 -11.49
N ALA A 91 8.98 -6.97 -10.33
CA ALA A 91 8.76 -8.17 -9.55
C ALA A 91 7.90 -7.88 -8.31
N GLN A 92 6.66 -7.49 -8.53
CA GLN A 92 5.62 -7.27 -7.52
C GLN A 92 4.41 -8.12 -7.88
N VAL A 93 3.88 -8.87 -6.91
CA VAL A 93 2.74 -9.77 -7.12
C VAL A 93 1.74 -9.69 -5.98
N VAL A 94 0.46 -9.62 -6.31
CA VAL A 94 -0.62 -9.79 -5.32
C VAL A 94 -0.70 -11.26 -4.97
N ILE A 95 -0.34 -11.60 -3.71
CA ILE A 95 -0.36 -12.99 -3.25
C ILE A 95 -1.63 -13.31 -2.45
N VAL A 96 -2.18 -12.34 -1.72
CA VAL A 96 -3.49 -12.42 -1.10
C VAL A 96 -4.36 -11.30 -1.68
N PRO A 97 -5.40 -11.63 -2.46
CA PRO A 97 -6.28 -10.63 -3.06
C PRO A 97 -7.00 -9.76 -2.03
N TRP A 98 -7.48 -8.60 -2.47
CA TRP A 98 -8.31 -7.71 -1.65
C TRP A 98 -9.35 -8.46 -0.86
N THR A 99 -9.33 -8.28 0.44
CA THR A 99 -10.15 -9.00 1.40
C THR A 99 -10.74 -8.03 2.39
N PHE A 100 -12.02 -8.17 2.60
CA PHE A 100 -12.77 -7.43 3.60
C PHE A 100 -12.58 -8.05 4.99
N ILE A 101 -12.27 -7.22 6.00
CA ILE A 101 -12.11 -7.63 7.40
C ILE A 101 -12.95 -6.71 8.28
N SER A 102 -13.87 -7.28 9.07
CA SER A 102 -14.76 -6.54 9.97
C SER A 102 -14.90 -7.18 11.36
N ASP A 103 -14.47 -8.44 11.52
CA ASP A 103 -14.64 -9.22 12.72
C ASP A 103 -13.56 -10.31 12.88
N ALA A 104 -13.60 -11.05 13.98
CA ALA A 104 -12.64 -12.11 14.25
C ALA A 104 -12.68 -13.23 13.20
N ARG A 105 -13.86 -13.58 12.65
CA ARG A 105 -14.00 -14.64 11.65
C ARG A 105 -13.30 -14.25 10.34
N SER A 106 -13.53 -13.05 9.84
CA SER A 106 -12.89 -12.53 8.64
C SER A 106 -11.38 -12.33 8.83
N ALA A 107 -10.94 -11.90 10.01
CA ALA A 107 -9.53 -11.78 10.37
C ALA A 107 -8.82 -13.15 10.38
N VAL A 108 -9.42 -14.20 11.00
CA VAL A 108 -8.89 -15.56 10.98
C VAL A 108 -8.86 -16.13 9.56
N SER A 109 -9.89 -15.88 8.75
CA SER A 109 -9.91 -16.33 7.36
C SER A 109 -8.78 -15.68 6.55
N PHE A 110 -8.49 -14.40 6.75
CA PHE A 110 -7.36 -13.72 6.12
C PHE A 110 -6.02 -14.25 6.63
N SER A 111 -5.88 -14.43 7.95
CA SER A 111 -4.68 -14.99 8.58
C SER A 111 -4.31 -16.37 7.99
N ARG A 112 -5.26 -17.27 7.83
CA ARG A 112 -5.01 -18.59 7.20
C ARG A 112 -4.49 -18.47 5.77
N ARG A 113 -5.00 -17.53 4.98
CA ARG A 113 -4.48 -17.30 3.62
C ARG A 113 -3.07 -16.74 3.65
N THR A 114 -2.76 -15.88 4.61
CA THR A 114 -1.40 -15.36 4.82
C THR A 114 -0.44 -16.47 5.24
N GLU A 115 -0.86 -17.36 6.14
CA GLU A 115 -0.05 -18.53 6.55
C GLU A 115 0.24 -19.51 5.41
N GLN A 116 -0.64 -19.60 4.42
CA GLN A 116 -0.52 -20.53 3.29
C GLN A 116 0.10 -19.90 2.05
N MET A 117 0.44 -18.60 2.08
CA MET A 117 1.04 -17.95 0.90
C MET A 117 2.39 -18.55 0.57
N ALA A 118 2.57 -18.91 -0.71
CA ALA A 118 3.86 -19.34 -1.24
C ALA A 118 4.80 -18.14 -1.37
N ARG A 119 6.10 -18.37 -1.25
CA ARG A 119 7.11 -17.34 -1.51
C ARG A 119 7.23 -17.10 -3.00
N PHE A 120 7.15 -15.84 -3.40
CA PHE A 120 7.43 -15.40 -4.76
C PHE A 120 8.93 -15.09 -4.91
N PHE A 121 9.54 -15.64 -5.95
CA PHE A 121 10.95 -15.43 -6.30
C PHE A 121 11.03 -14.70 -7.63
N GLY A 122 11.02 -13.37 -7.58
CA GLY A 122 10.99 -12.52 -8.79
C GLY A 122 12.31 -11.87 -9.18
N GLY A 123 13.40 -12.13 -8.43
CA GLY A 123 14.71 -11.51 -8.68
C GLY A 123 15.58 -11.43 -7.43
N HIS A 124 16.64 -10.65 -7.52
CA HIS A 124 17.64 -10.52 -6.45
C HIS A 124 17.70 -9.12 -5.82
N GLY A 125 17.11 -8.12 -6.47
CA GLY A 125 17.14 -6.73 -6.03
C GLY A 125 16.09 -6.42 -4.96
N THR A 126 16.25 -5.25 -4.35
CA THR A 126 15.32 -4.64 -3.39
C THR A 126 14.77 -3.36 -4.03
N HIS A 127 13.56 -3.43 -4.61
CA HIS A 127 12.97 -2.34 -5.40
C HIS A 127 11.80 -1.68 -4.66
N ILE A 128 12.12 -0.88 -3.64
CA ILE A 128 11.12 -0.17 -2.81
C ILE A 128 10.29 0.80 -3.65
N SER A 129 10.92 1.56 -4.53
CA SER A 129 10.20 2.49 -5.44
C SER A 129 9.20 1.76 -6.33
N GLY A 130 9.53 0.55 -6.78
CA GLY A 130 8.65 -0.29 -7.58
C GLY A 130 7.41 -0.72 -6.81
N VAL A 131 7.57 -1.20 -5.58
CA VAL A 131 6.40 -1.64 -4.78
C VAL A 131 5.53 -0.47 -4.32
N ILE A 132 6.08 0.70 -4.05
CA ILE A 132 5.27 1.91 -3.76
C ILE A 132 4.44 2.30 -4.98
N SER A 133 5.04 2.30 -6.18
CA SER A 133 4.32 2.60 -7.42
C SER A 133 3.23 1.55 -7.71
N PHE A 134 3.53 0.27 -7.51
CA PHE A 134 2.57 -0.82 -7.67
C PHE A 134 1.42 -0.74 -6.66
N GLY A 135 1.71 -0.46 -5.39
CA GLY A 135 0.70 -0.25 -4.34
C GLY A 135 -0.18 0.97 -4.63
N THR A 136 0.40 2.04 -5.19
CA THR A 136 -0.35 3.23 -5.62
C THR A 136 -1.36 2.86 -6.72
N TRP A 137 -0.93 2.12 -7.71
CA TRP A 137 -1.81 1.59 -8.77
C TRP A 137 -2.90 0.68 -8.18
N LEU A 138 -2.55 -0.29 -7.32
CA LEU A 138 -3.52 -1.19 -6.66
C LEU A 138 -4.59 -0.44 -5.88
N LEU A 139 -4.22 0.63 -5.19
CA LEU A 139 -5.15 1.48 -4.44
C LEU A 139 -6.01 2.36 -5.36
N GLY A 140 -5.57 2.62 -6.59
CA GLY A 140 -6.36 3.25 -7.63
C GLY A 140 -7.45 2.32 -8.18
N GLU A 141 -7.11 1.03 -8.34
CA GLU A 141 -7.95 -0.02 -8.90
C GLU A 141 -8.71 -0.85 -7.84
N THR A 142 -8.63 -0.47 -6.56
CA THR A 142 -9.30 -1.22 -5.48
C THR A 142 -10.82 -1.27 -5.71
N PRO A 143 -11.48 -2.42 -5.48
CA PRO A 143 -12.93 -2.54 -5.58
C PRO A 143 -13.68 -1.84 -4.44
N PHE A 144 -12.97 -1.24 -3.48
CA PHE A 144 -13.54 -0.59 -2.30
C PHE A 144 -13.43 0.94 -2.36
N VAL A 145 -14.45 1.63 -1.88
CA VAL A 145 -14.37 3.05 -1.53
C VAL A 145 -13.78 3.14 -0.13
N ALA A 146 -12.63 3.78 0.03
CA ALA A 146 -11.94 3.86 1.30
C ALA A 146 -11.81 5.30 1.79
N ASN A 147 -12.09 5.54 3.10
CA ASN A 147 -11.85 6.83 3.74
C ASN A 147 -10.36 7.17 3.79
N ARG A 148 -9.51 6.15 3.95
CA ARG A 148 -8.05 6.28 3.94
C ARG A 148 -7.44 5.19 3.07
N LYS A 149 -6.28 5.51 2.48
CA LYS A 149 -5.50 4.59 1.65
C LYS A 149 -4.07 4.55 2.20
N VAL A 150 -3.55 3.36 2.46
CA VAL A 150 -2.22 3.17 3.04
C VAL A 150 -1.46 2.07 2.29
N ILE A 151 -0.18 2.32 2.04
CA ILE A 151 0.81 1.32 1.65
C ILE A 151 1.74 1.11 2.85
N ASP A 152 1.82 -0.12 3.33
CA ASP A 152 2.75 -0.55 4.36
C ASP A 152 3.90 -1.33 3.72
N VAL A 153 5.10 -0.74 3.72
CA VAL A 153 6.30 -1.37 3.15
C VAL A 153 7.13 -1.99 4.26
N SER A 154 7.25 -3.31 4.28
CA SER A 154 8.15 -4.04 5.20
C SER A 154 9.30 -4.67 4.43
N GLY A 155 10.53 -4.51 4.95
CA GLY A 155 11.75 -5.07 4.36
C GLY A 155 12.98 -4.86 5.25
N ASP A 156 14.08 -5.52 4.87
CA ASP A 156 15.37 -5.57 5.58
C ASP A 156 16.50 -4.82 4.85
N GLY A 157 16.21 -4.20 3.69
CA GLY A 157 17.23 -3.54 2.88
C GLY A 157 16.79 -2.21 2.29
N ARG A 158 17.77 -1.47 1.76
CA ARG A 158 17.57 -0.22 1.01
C ARG A 158 17.23 -0.52 -0.44
N ASP A 159 16.58 0.43 -1.12
CA ASP A 159 16.41 0.35 -2.58
C ASP A 159 17.80 0.27 -3.25
N ASN A 160 18.04 -0.79 -4.00
CA ASN A 160 19.29 -1.02 -4.71
C ASN A 160 19.10 -1.16 -6.24
N VAL A 161 17.88 -0.89 -6.73
CA VAL A 161 17.53 -1.00 -8.15
C VAL A 161 17.48 0.39 -8.81
N THR A 162 16.71 1.33 -8.24
CA THR A 162 16.54 2.68 -8.80
C THR A 162 17.09 3.79 -7.92
N SER A 163 17.31 3.52 -6.64
CA SER A 163 17.77 4.46 -5.61
C SER A 163 16.88 5.70 -5.41
N MET A 164 15.62 5.67 -5.86
CA MET A 164 14.71 6.81 -5.88
C MET A 164 13.34 6.56 -5.22
N PRO A 165 13.23 5.89 -4.05
CA PRO A 165 11.93 5.61 -3.44
C PRO A 165 11.17 6.89 -3.05
N GLY A 166 11.88 7.99 -2.78
CA GLY A 166 11.28 9.28 -2.47
C GLY A 166 10.36 9.81 -3.57
N GLN A 167 10.69 9.62 -4.83
CA GLN A 167 9.83 10.06 -5.95
C GLN A 167 8.52 9.27 -6.01
N SER A 168 8.60 7.94 -5.88
CA SER A 168 7.42 7.07 -5.86
C SER A 168 6.56 7.36 -4.62
N ARG A 169 7.18 7.60 -3.45
CA ARG A 169 6.51 8.02 -2.23
C ARG A 169 5.77 9.36 -2.43
N ASP A 170 6.42 10.36 -3.01
CA ASP A 170 5.82 11.68 -3.24
C ASP A 170 4.65 11.60 -4.22
N ALA A 171 4.74 10.76 -5.26
CA ALA A 171 3.64 10.49 -6.17
C ALA A 171 2.45 9.81 -5.46
N ALA A 172 2.71 8.84 -4.57
CA ALA A 172 1.68 8.21 -3.75
C ALA A 172 0.98 9.22 -2.83
N VAL A 173 1.75 10.10 -2.18
CA VAL A 173 1.23 11.17 -1.31
C VAL A 173 0.37 12.16 -2.10
N ALA A 174 0.81 12.57 -3.30
CA ALA A 174 0.01 13.42 -4.18
C ALA A 174 -1.31 12.76 -4.62
N ALA A 175 -1.37 11.42 -4.67
CA ALA A 175 -2.59 10.64 -4.89
C ALA A 175 -3.45 10.43 -3.61
N GLY A 176 -3.11 11.09 -2.49
CA GLY A 176 -3.82 10.97 -1.21
C GLY A 176 -3.55 9.67 -0.45
N ILE A 177 -2.43 9.01 -0.72
CA ILE A 177 -2.03 7.76 -0.09
C ILE A 177 -0.95 8.04 0.96
N THR A 178 -1.08 7.44 2.14
CA THR A 178 -0.01 7.43 3.14
C THR A 178 0.88 6.21 2.93
N VAL A 179 2.20 6.40 2.94
CA VAL A 179 3.18 5.32 2.90
C VAL A 179 3.81 5.18 4.28
N ASN A 180 3.64 4.04 4.92
CA ASN A 180 4.27 3.66 6.17
C ASN A 180 5.35 2.60 5.95
N GLY A 181 6.21 2.39 6.94
CA GLY A 181 7.27 1.40 6.85
C GLY A 181 7.42 0.54 8.10
N LEU A 182 7.91 -0.69 7.90
CA LEU A 182 8.47 -1.54 8.94
C LEU A 182 9.89 -1.92 8.50
N ALA A 183 10.89 -1.32 9.15
CA ALA A 183 12.29 -1.61 8.91
C ALA A 183 12.74 -2.78 9.79
N ILE A 184 13.26 -3.84 9.17
CA ILE A 184 13.83 -5.00 9.87
C ILE A 184 15.35 -4.81 9.86
N GLU A 185 15.91 -4.44 11.03
CA GLU A 185 17.34 -4.08 11.15
C GLU A 185 18.21 -5.31 11.47
N ASN A 186 17.95 -6.43 10.79
CA ASN A 186 18.69 -7.66 10.98
C ASN A 186 20.17 -7.49 10.56
N GLU A 187 20.40 -6.95 9.37
CA GLU A 187 21.71 -6.72 8.80
C GLU A 187 22.06 -5.22 8.70
N GLU A 188 21.12 -4.38 8.27
CA GLU A 188 21.30 -2.93 8.12
C GLU A 188 20.81 -2.16 9.35
N LYS A 189 21.71 -1.73 10.22
CA LYS A 189 21.37 -1.07 11.50
C LYS A 189 20.68 0.31 11.37
N ASP A 190 20.91 1.04 10.29
CA ASP A 190 20.35 2.39 10.08
C ASP A 190 19.14 2.38 9.14
N LEU A 191 18.54 1.21 8.90
CA LEU A 191 17.46 1.05 7.94
C LEU A 191 16.22 1.88 8.30
N ARG A 192 15.90 1.98 9.59
CA ARG A 192 14.81 2.84 10.07
C ARG A 192 15.01 4.30 9.69
N GLN A 193 16.24 4.82 9.76
CA GLN A 193 16.55 6.21 9.36
C GLN A 193 16.36 6.38 7.85
N TYR A 194 16.83 5.40 7.06
CA TYR A 194 16.62 5.38 5.61
C TYR A 194 15.14 5.39 5.25
N TYR A 195 14.32 4.52 5.88
CA TYR A 195 12.87 4.49 5.68
C TYR A 195 12.21 5.82 6.04
N ARG A 196 12.63 6.43 7.17
CA ARG A 196 12.12 7.74 7.58
C ARG A 196 12.40 8.82 6.55
N LYS A 197 13.57 8.81 5.93
CA LYS A 197 14.01 9.84 4.99
C LYS A 197 13.44 9.63 3.58
N PHE A 198 13.38 8.39 3.12
CA PHE A 198 13.14 8.12 1.70
C PHE A 198 11.86 7.34 1.40
N VAL A 199 11.33 6.55 2.35
CA VAL A 199 10.23 5.61 2.09
C VAL A 199 8.89 6.14 2.58
N ILE A 200 8.81 6.57 3.84
CA ILE A 200 7.53 7.00 4.42
C ILE A 200 7.12 8.40 3.98
N GLY A 201 5.82 8.65 3.89
CA GLY A 201 5.27 9.96 3.55
C GLY A 201 3.75 10.00 3.64
N GLY A 202 3.21 11.23 3.64
CA GLY A 202 1.79 11.48 3.77
C GLY A 202 1.34 11.74 5.21
N PRO A 203 0.05 12.07 5.41
CA PRO A 203 -0.48 12.45 6.72
C PRO A 203 -0.32 11.34 7.76
N GLY A 204 0.36 11.65 8.87
CA GLY A 204 0.56 10.71 9.98
C GLY A 204 1.50 9.54 9.68
N ALA A 205 2.29 9.62 8.59
CA ALA A 205 3.23 8.58 8.20
C ALA A 205 4.23 8.25 9.32
N PHE A 206 4.58 6.99 9.45
CA PHE A 206 5.51 6.52 10.45
C PHE A 206 6.27 5.29 10.00
N VAL A 207 7.41 5.03 10.65
CA VAL A 207 8.16 3.80 10.51
C VAL A 207 8.21 3.08 11.87
N MET A 208 7.91 1.78 11.85
CA MET A 208 8.17 0.86 12.94
C MET A 208 9.49 0.14 12.69
N GLN A 209 10.08 -0.38 13.76
CA GLN A 209 11.34 -1.12 13.72
C GLN A 209 11.12 -2.51 14.31
N ALA A 210 11.65 -3.52 13.64
CA ALA A 210 11.96 -4.83 14.21
C ALA A 210 13.47 -4.98 14.27
N GLN A 211 14.01 -5.40 15.41
CA GLN A 211 15.47 -5.60 15.56
C GLN A 211 15.93 -6.82 14.75
N ARG A 212 15.07 -7.84 14.70
CA ARG A 212 15.31 -9.11 14.01
C ARG A 212 13.97 -9.64 13.48
N TYR A 213 14.01 -10.68 12.66
CA TYR A 213 12.79 -11.28 12.10
C TYR A 213 11.89 -11.91 13.17
N GLU A 214 12.44 -12.40 14.29
CA GLU A 214 11.66 -12.92 15.43
C GLU A 214 10.75 -11.84 16.06
N ASP A 215 11.16 -10.57 15.96
CA ASP A 215 10.39 -9.43 16.48
C ASP A 215 9.29 -8.97 15.49
N PHE A 216 9.32 -9.45 14.25
CA PHE A 216 8.44 -8.99 13.17
C PHE A 216 6.96 -9.06 13.54
N GLY A 217 6.49 -10.20 14.06
CA GLY A 217 5.07 -10.36 14.42
C GLY A 217 4.59 -9.36 15.47
N THR A 218 5.42 -9.09 16.49
CA THR A 218 5.14 -8.10 17.53
C THR A 218 5.14 -6.68 16.96
N ALA A 219 6.12 -6.35 16.12
CA ALA A 219 6.22 -5.05 15.47
C ALA A 219 5.04 -4.82 14.51
N MET A 220 4.69 -5.82 13.70
CA MET A 220 3.55 -5.78 12.77
C MET A 220 2.22 -5.60 13.52
N LYS A 221 2.01 -6.31 14.63
CA LYS A 221 0.81 -6.12 15.47
C LYS A 221 0.68 -4.65 15.93
N LYS A 222 1.74 -4.11 16.53
CA LYS A 222 1.76 -2.71 16.99
C LYS A 222 1.54 -1.73 15.84
N LYS A 223 2.14 -2.02 14.69
CA LYS A 223 2.02 -1.22 13.48
C LYS A 223 0.58 -1.20 12.97
N LEU A 224 -0.07 -2.36 12.82
CA LEU A 224 -1.46 -2.48 12.37
C LEU A 224 -2.42 -1.75 13.32
N ILE A 225 -2.24 -1.87 14.65
CA ILE A 225 -3.05 -1.12 15.61
C ILE A 225 -2.94 0.39 15.35
N ARG A 226 -1.72 0.90 15.13
CA ARG A 226 -1.50 2.32 14.88
C ARG A 226 -2.11 2.78 13.55
N GLU A 227 -1.98 2.00 12.49
CA GLU A 227 -2.52 2.31 11.16
C GLU A 227 -4.04 2.32 11.12
N ILE A 228 -4.65 1.36 11.81
CA ILE A 228 -6.10 1.15 11.78
C ILE A 228 -6.82 2.13 12.70
N SER A 229 -6.26 2.39 13.91
CA SER A 229 -6.95 3.16 14.96
C SER A 229 -7.12 4.63 14.59
N PRO A 230 -8.35 5.18 14.66
CA PRO A 230 -8.60 6.61 14.45
C PRO A 230 -7.87 7.52 15.44
N LYS A 231 -7.63 7.05 16.67
CA LYS A 231 -7.02 7.80 17.78
C LYS A 231 -5.61 8.32 17.45
N PHE A 232 -4.86 7.62 16.63
CA PHE A 232 -3.49 8.01 16.26
C PHE A 232 -3.42 9.00 15.09
N LEU A 233 -4.55 9.26 14.41
CA LEU A 233 -4.62 10.18 13.28
C LEU A 233 -4.74 11.65 13.72
N THR A 234 -5.15 11.90 14.96
CA THR A 234 -5.31 13.24 15.54
C THR A 234 -4.05 13.77 16.23
N LEU A 235 -3.01 12.95 16.36
CA LEU A 235 -1.73 13.41 16.87
C LEU A 235 -1.05 14.29 15.82
N LYS A 236 -0.85 15.58 16.13
CA LYS A 236 -0.13 16.54 15.29
C LYS A 236 1.20 15.93 14.82
N PRO A 237 1.61 16.17 13.56
CA PRO A 237 2.95 15.79 13.12
C PRO A 237 3.98 16.36 14.09
N ILE A 238 4.92 15.55 14.55
CA ILE A 238 6.10 16.04 15.27
C ILE A 238 6.83 16.92 14.25
N PRO A 239 7.08 18.23 14.57
CA PRO A 239 7.82 19.08 13.65
C PRO A 239 9.17 18.43 13.32
N PHE A 240 9.54 18.42 12.05
CA PHE A 240 10.89 18.09 11.63
C PHE A 240 11.80 19.19 12.16
N ASP A 241 12.62 18.89 13.16
CA ASP A 241 13.79 19.71 13.44
C ASP A 241 14.75 19.47 12.25
N ALA A 242 14.84 20.50 11.42
CA ALA A 242 15.86 20.63 10.40
C ALA A 242 17.17 21.02 11.12
N GLY A 243 17.96 20.00 11.47
CA GLY A 243 19.33 20.15 11.91
C GLY A 243 20.27 19.62 10.84
#